data_409248b84eec354b8b950af71c368878
#
_entry.id   409248b84eec354b8b950af71c368878
#
_cell.length_a   1.000
_cell.length_b   1.000
_cell.length_c   1.000
_cell.angle_alpha   90.00
_cell.angle_beta   90.00
_cell.angle_gamma   90.00
#
_symmetry.space_group_name_H-M   'P 1'
#
loop_
_entity.id
_entity.type
_entity.pdbx_description
1 polymer ?
#
loop_
_entity_poly.entity_id
_entity_poly.type
_entity_poly.pdbx_seq_one_letter_code
_entity_poly.pdbx_strand_id
1 'polypeptide(L)'
;LQTTNLIIGFGKAGKTLAADLAKHGQDVILVEASDQMYGGTCINIGCIPSKKLLVEGERRATCATEGAEVFEAAMKAKNGLIPKLRAANFAKLDEMERVRVINAHARFEDANTVIVTGAVGDAGEQGERAIRAERIFINTGSLPVVPKIPGVDGPRIHDSTGVLSLEAHPRRMVIVGGGYIGLEFAFMYRAFGTEVTVI
;
A
#
# COMPACT_ATOMS: atom_id res chain seq x y z
N LEU A 1 -12.93 22.77 -8.04
CA LEU A 1 -11.93 23.16 -7.06
C LEU A 1 -10.72 23.78 -7.74
N GLN A 2 -9.97 24.62 -7.00
CA GLN A 2 -8.68 25.16 -7.45
C GLN A 2 -7.65 24.96 -6.33
N THR A 3 -6.39 24.71 -6.71
CA THR A 3 -5.27 24.59 -5.78
C THR A 3 -3.96 24.99 -6.47
N THR A 4 -2.93 25.34 -5.71
CA THR A 4 -1.58 25.52 -6.25
C THR A 4 -0.98 24.16 -6.61
N ASN A 5 -1.16 23.16 -5.75
CA ASN A 5 -0.56 21.84 -5.95
C ASN A 5 -1.61 20.73 -5.84
N LEU A 6 -1.67 19.85 -6.84
CA LEU A 6 -2.45 18.64 -6.82
C LEU A 6 -1.49 17.43 -6.81
N ILE A 7 -1.66 16.55 -5.86
CA ILE A 7 -0.88 15.31 -5.76
C ILE A 7 -1.83 14.13 -5.94
N ILE A 8 -1.55 13.25 -6.91
CA ILE A 8 -2.33 12.05 -7.20
C ILE A 8 -1.60 10.85 -6.61
N GLY A 9 -2.11 10.29 -5.51
CA GLY A 9 -1.57 9.16 -4.77
C GLY A 9 -0.99 9.52 -3.41
N PHE A 10 -1.48 8.88 -2.35
CA PHE A 10 -1.07 9.05 -0.95
C PHE A 10 0.15 8.20 -0.58
N GLY A 11 1.03 7.88 -1.55
CA GLY A 11 2.25 7.15 -1.32
C GLY A 11 3.29 7.95 -0.52
N LYS A 12 4.41 7.32 -0.18
CA LYS A 12 5.45 7.95 0.67
C LYS A 12 5.94 9.29 0.12
N ALA A 13 6.21 9.39 -1.17
CA ALA A 13 6.66 10.65 -1.79
C ALA A 13 5.54 11.70 -1.76
N GLY A 14 4.31 11.35 -2.20
CA GLY A 14 3.18 12.28 -2.25
C GLY A 14 2.83 12.88 -0.89
N LYS A 15 2.70 12.05 0.15
CA LYS A 15 2.40 12.56 1.50
C LYS A 15 3.52 13.42 2.08
N THR A 16 4.78 13.09 1.78
CA THR A 16 5.92 13.87 2.28
C THR A 16 5.98 15.23 1.58
N LEU A 17 5.78 15.24 0.26
CA LEU A 17 5.70 16.46 -0.52
C LEU A 17 4.53 17.33 -0.10
N ALA A 18 3.33 16.74 0.11
CA ALA A 18 2.15 17.48 0.58
C ALA A 18 2.44 18.21 1.90
N ALA A 19 3.01 17.50 2.87
CA ALA A 19 3.35 18.09 4.15
C ALA A 19 4.43 19.18 4.05
N ASP A 20 5.40 19.02 3.17
CA ASP A 20 6.46 19.99 2.96
C ASP A 20 5.95 21.26 2.29
N LEU A 21 5.19 21.12 1.20
CA LEU A 21 4.57 22.27 0.51
C LEU A 21 3.64 23.06 1.44
N ALA A 22 2.83 22.39 2.24
CA ALA A 22 1.93 23.04 3.19
C ALA A 22 2.68 23.83 4.27
N LYS A 23 3.79 23.29 4.79
CA LYS A 23 4.67 23.99 5.75
C LYS A 23 5.29 25.25 5.15
N HIS A 24 5.50 25.27 3.84
CA HIS A 24 5.97 26.45 3.11
C HIS A 24 4.82 27.36 2.62
N GLY A 25 3.63 27.24 3.20
CA GLY A 25 2.50 28.12 2.94
C GLY A 25 1.75 27.87 1.64
N GLN A 26 1.96 26.73 0.97
CA GLN A 26 1.30 26.41 -0.29
C GLN A 26 0.09 25.50 -0.06
N ASP A 27 -0.98 25.76 -0.81
CA ASP A 27 -2.19 24.94 -0.76
C ASP A 27 -2.02 23.66 -1.57
N VAL A 28 -2.46 22.54 -0.99
CA VAL A 28 -2.32 21.20 -1.55
C VAL A 28 -3.65 20.47 -1.51
N ILE A 29 -4.07 19.92 -2.64
CA ILE A 29 -5.06 18.84 -2.68
C ILE A 29 -4.32 17.54 -2.96
N LEU A 30 -4.55 16.53 -2.12
CA LEU A 30 -4.03 15.18 -2.31
C LEU A 30 -5.18 14.22 -2.56
N VAL A 31 -5.16 13.52 -3.70
CA VAL A 31 -6.19 12.55 -4.10
C VAL A 31 -5.66 11.14 -3.94
N GLU A 32 -6.43 10.27 -3.29
CA GLU A 32 -6.12 8.85 -3.15
C GLU A 32 -7.35 8.03 -3.53
N ALA A 33 -7.16 7.01 -4.36
CA ALA A 33 -8.26 6.19 -4.86
C ALA A 33 -8.88 5.26 -3.80
N SER A 34 -8.13 4.93 -2.75
CA SER A 34 -8.55 3.99 -1.71
C SER A 34 -8.09 4.42 -0.32
N ASP A 35 -9.02 4.55 0.61
CA ASP A 35 -8.73 4.77 2.04
C ASP A 35 -7.87 3.64 2.64
N GLN A 36 -7.89 2.45 2.02
CA GLN A 36 -7.05 1.32 2.39
C GLN A 36 -5.59 1.49 1.96
N MET A 37 -5.27 2.54 1.18
CA MET A 37 -3.93 2.81 0.66
C MET A 37 -3.27 4.07 1.22
N TYR A 38 -3.84 4.72 2.23
CA TYR A 38 -3.18 5.85 2.90
C TYR A 38 -1.80 5.47 3.43
N GLY A 39 -0.77 6.18 3.00
CA GLY A 39 0.64 5.87 3.22
C GLY A 39 1.31 5.06 2.11
N GLY A 40 0.52 4.59 1.11
CA GLY A 40 0.97 3.92 -0.10
C GLY A 40 1.43 2.48 0.10
N THR A 41 2.01 1.92 -0.93
CA THR A 41 2.51 0.54 -1.03
C THR A 41 3.39 0.15 0.16
N CYS A 42 4.32 1.00 0.57
CA CYS A 42 5.27 0.69 1.64
C CYS A 42 4.58 0.32 2.96
N ILE A 43 3.51 1.03 3.34
CA ILE A 43 2.79 0.78 4.59
C ILE A 43 1.82 -0.39 4.46
N ASN A 44 1.10 -0.47 3.34
CA ASN A 44 -0.06 -1.34 3.22
C ASN A 44 0.25 -2.73 2.67
N ILE A 45 1.09 -2.81 1.63
CA ILE A 45 1.31 -4.04 0.85
C ILE A 45 2.79 -4.26 0.46
N GLY A 46 3.74 -3.59 1.12
CA GLY A 46 5.16 -3.67 0.78
C GLY A 46 6.06 -3.77 2.01
N CYS A 47 6.88 -2.75 2.25
CA CYS A 47 7.98 -2.78 3.21
C CYS A 47 7.55 -3.12 4.65
N ILE A 48 6.50 -2.50 5.16
CA ILE A 48 6.10 -2.66 6.56
C ILE A 48 5.52 -4.07 6.82
N PRO A 49 4.53 -4.55 6.05
CA PRO A 49 4.02 -5.90 6.26
C PRO A 49 5.08 -6.98 6.04
N SER A 50 5.93 -6.87 5.02
CA SER A 50 6.98 -7.86 4.78
C SER A 50 8.03 -7.89 5.90
N LYS A 51 8.51 -6.72 6.34
CA LYS A 51 9.47 -6.65 7.46
C LYS A 51 8.87 -7.12 8.78
N LYS A 52 7.59 -6.82 9.03
CA LYS A 52 6.90 -7.31 10.23
C LYS A 52 6.87 -8.84 10.25
N LEU A 53 6.50 -9.47 9.14
CA LEU A 53 6.46 -10.93 9.03
C LEU A 53 7.88 -11.55 9.08
N LEU A 54 8.87 -10.94 8.44
CA LEU A 54 10.25 -11.40 8.47
C LEU A 54 10.79 -11.47 9.91
N VAL A 55 10.64 -10.39 10.68
CA VAL A 55 11.09 -10.30 12.08
C VAL A 55 10.37 -11.34 12.96
N GLU A 56 9.07 -11.56 12.76
CA GLU A 56 8.34 -12.57 13.53
C GLU A 56 8.77 -14.00 13.14
N GLY A 57 9.07 -14.26 11.87
CA GLY A 57 9.62 -15.51 11.40
C GLY A 57 11.01 -15.80 11.98
N GLU A 58 11.89 -14.80 12.03
CA GLU A 58 13.22 -14.92 12.64
C GLU A 58 13.15 -15.25 14.14
N ARG A 59 12.21 -14.66 14.86
CA ARG A 59 11.96 -14.96 16.28
C ARG A 59 11.61 -16.43 16.49
N ARG A 60 10.90 -17.06 15.56
CA ARG A 60 10.60 -18.50 15.64
C ARG A 60 11.85 -19.35 15.68
N ALA A 61 12.91 -19.00 14.96
CA ALA A 61 14.15 -19.78 14.94
C ALA A 61 14.79 -19.94 16.35
N THR A 62 14.38 -19.09 17.29
CA THR A 62 14.83 -19.10 18.69
C THR A 62 13.81 -19.71 19.66
N CYS A 63 12.64 -20.15 19.18
CA CYS A 63 11.55 -20.70 19.97
C CYS A 63 11.21 -22.13 19.51
N ALA A 64 10.80 -22.99 20.45
CA ALA A 64 10.37 -24.37 20.17
C ALA A 64 8.92 -24.46 19.63
N THR A 65 8.32 -23.35 19.21
CA THR A 65 6.93 -23.24 18.78
C THR A 65 6.77 -23.69 17.33
N GLU A 66 5.66 -24.33 16.98
CA GLU A 66 5.36 -24.76 15.62
C GLU A 66 5.17 -23.56 14.67
N GLY A 67 5.60 -23.74 13.40
CA GLY A 67 5.60 -22.68 12.41
C GLY A 67 4.23 -22.12 12.08
N ALA A 68 3.20 -22.94 12.11
CA ALA A 68 1.82 -22.51 11.84
C ALA A 68 1.30 -21.56 12.92
N GLU A 69 1.54 -21.84 14.19
CA GLU A 69 1.11 -20.96 15.31
C GLU A 69 1.84 -19.61 15.27
N VAL A 70 3.15 -19.63 14.98
CA VAL A 70 3.93 -18.41 14.87
C VAL A 70 3.49 -17.58 13.66
N PHE A 71 3.17 -18.24 12.55
CA PHE A 71 2.64 -17.58 11.36
C PHE A 71 1.30 -16.89 11.65
N GLU A 72 0.35 -17.57 12.29
CA GLU A 72 -0.94 -17.01 12.68
C GLU A 72 -0.77 -15.79 13.59
N ALA A 73 0.07 -15.90 14.62
CA ALA A 73 0.38 -14.80 15.52
C ALA A 73 1.02 -13.61 14.79
N ALA A 74 1.94 -13.88 13.86
CA ALA A 74 2.60 -12.87 13.03
C ALA A 74 1.61 -12.14 12.11
N MET A 75 0.71 -12.90 11.45
CA MET A 75 -0.35 -12.33 10.60
C MET A 75 -1.30 -11.46 11.41
N LYS A 76 -1.72 -11.91 12.59
CA LYS A 76 -2.54 -11.12 13.51
C LYS A 76 -1.84 -9.82 13.93
N ALA A 77 -0.56 -9.89 14.29
CA ALA A 77 0.23 -8.72 14.69
C ALA A 77 0.39 -7.73 13.50
N LYS A 78 0.67 -8.24 12.29
CA LYS A 78 0.73 -7.43 11.06
C LYS A 78 -0.63 -6.77 10.77
N ASN A 79 -1.72 -7.54 10.81
CA ASN A 79 -3.06 -7.04 10.53
C ASN A 79 -3.52 -6.00 11.56
N GLY A 80 -3.06 -6.06 12.80
CA GLY A 80 -3.30 -5.03 13.82
C GLY A 80 -2.44 -3.79 13.68
N LEU A 81 -1.24 -3.89 13.07
CA LEU A 81 -0.31 -2.78 12.88
C LEU A 81 -0.70 -1.88 11.69
N ILE A 82 -1.03 -2.47 10.54
CA ILE A 82 -1.24 -1.74 9.29
C ILE A 82 -2.35 -0.69 9.39
N PRO A 83 -3.56 -1.00 9.92
CA PRO A 83 -4.61 0.01 10.06
C PRO A 83 -4.20 1.19 10.95
N LYS A 84 -3.45 0.94 12.02
CA LYS A 84 -2.96 2.01 12.92
C LYS A 84 -2.00 2.95 12.20
N LEU A 85 -1.07 2.40 11.42
CA LEU A 85 -0.14 3.22 10.63
C LEU A 85 -0.85 4.00 9.52
N ARG A 86 -1.84 3.39 8.88
CA ARG A 86 -2.70 4.02 7.88
C ARG A 86 -3.43 5.22 8.46
N ALA A 87 -4.13 5.03 9.58
CA ALA A 87 -4.84 6.10 10.28
C ALA A 87 -3.89 7.24 10.72
N ALA A 88 -2.74 6.91 11.29
CA ALA A 88 -1.75 7.92 11.69
C ALA A 88 -1.18 8.70 10.50
N ASN A 89 -1.01 8.07 9.32
CA ASN A 89 -0.56 8.77 8.13
C ASN A 89 -1.64 9.70 7.56
N PHE A 90 -2.91 9.29 7.61
CA PHE A 90 -4.04 10.14 7.22
C PHE A 90 -4.15 11.34 8.16
N ALA A 91 -4.27 11.13 9.46
CA ALA A 91 -4.43 12.18 10.47
C ALA A 91 -3.34 13.25 10.36
N LYS A 92 -2.08 12.84 10.14
CA LYS A 92 -0.97 13.77 10.00
C LYS A 92 -1.14 14.80 8.88
N LEU A 93 -1.81 14.45 7.78
CA LEU A 93 -2.09 15.38 6.68
C LEU A 93 -3.43 16.08 6.85
N ASP A 94 -4.43 15.38 7.35
CA ASP A 94 -5.78 15.90 7.56
C ASP A 94 -5.83 17.04 8.62
N GLU A 95 -4.92 16.98 9.60
CA GLU A 95 -4.72 18.03 10.61
C GLU A 95 -4.01 19.29 10.08
N MET A 96 -3.48 19.26 8.85
CA MET A 96 -2.78 20.40 8.26
C MET A 96 -3.75 21.32 7.53
N GLU A 97 -3.90 22.57 7.99
CA GLU A 97 -4.83 23.58 7.45
C GLU A 97 -4.76 23.74 5.91
N ARG A 98 -3.56 23.60 5.32
CA ARG A 98 -3.33 23.79 3.89
C ARG A 98 -3.34 22.51 3.07
N VAL A 99 -3.71 21.39 3.67
CA VAL A 99 -3.82 20.10 2.95
C VAL A 99 -5.27 19.64 2.98
N ARG A 100 -5.80 19.33 1.82
CA ARG A 100 -7.10 18.67 1.69
C ARG A 100 -6.90 17.29 1.07
N VAL A 101 -7.26 16.24 1.78
CA VAL A 101 -7.26 14.87 1.27
C VAL A 101 -8.63 14.54 0.69
N ILE A 102 -8.66 14.00 -0.53
CA ILE A 102 -9.88 13.57 -1.22
C ILE A 102 -9.74 12.09 -1.56
N ASN A 103 -10.72 11.28 -1.14
CA ASN A 103 -10.79 9.87 -1.50
C ASN A 103 -11.59 9.70 -2.79
N ALA A 104 -10.88 9.63 -3.92
CA ALA A 104 -11.46 9.55 -5.24
C ALA A 104 -10.48 8.99 -6.28
N HIS A 105 -11.01 8.44 -7.36
CA HIS A 105 -10.23 8.16 -8.56
C HIS A 105 -9.99 9.43 -9.36
N ALA A 106 -8.79 9.55 -9.93
CA ALA A 106 -8.37 10.72 -10.71
C ALA A 106 -8.12 10.36 -12.18
N ARG A 107 -8.62 11.19 -13.10
CA ARG A 107 -8.27 11.14 -14.52
C ARG A 107 -7.95 12.54 -15.03
N PHE A 108 -7.01 12.67 -15.92
CA PHE A 108 -6.72 13.94 -16.58
C PHE A 108 -7.84 14.32 -17.56
N GLU A 109 -8.24 15.57 -17.54
CA GLU A 109 -9.05 16.21 -18.58
C GLU A 109 -8.15 17.00 -19.53
N ASP A 110 -7.22 17.76 -18.98
CA ASP A 110 -6.17 18.47 -19.70
C ASP A 110 -4.89 18.55 -18.84
N ALA A 111 -3.88 19.31 -19.27
CA ALA A 111 -2.60 19.45 -18.59
C ALA A 111 -2.68 20.04 -17.17
N ASN A 112 -3.74 20.79 -16.87
CA ASN A 112 -3.91 21.50 -15.60
C ASN A 112 -5.21 21.13 -14.87
N THR A 113 -6.05 20.28 -15.48
CA THR A 113 -7.36 19.90 -14.95
C THR A 113 -7.46 18.39 -14.78
N VAL A 114 -7.83 17.97 -13.59
CA VAL A 114 -8.07 16.56 -13.23
C VAL A 114 -9.50 16.42 -12.77
N ILE A 115 -10.20 15.45 -13.33
CA ILE A 115 -11.52 15.05 -12.86
C ILE A 115 -11.33 13.96 -11.79
N VAL A 116 -11.95 14.14 -10.64
CA VAL A 116 -11.99 13.18 -9.55
C VAL A 116 -13.38 12.63 -9.39
N THR A 117 -13.49 11.29 -9.25
CA THR A 117 -14.76 10.57 -9.11
C THR A 117 -14.73 9.73 -7.84
N GLY A 118 -15.66 9.98 -6.91
CA GLY A 118 -15.71 9.30 -5.61
C GLY A 118 -16.33 10.19 -4.53
N ALA A 119 -15.78 10.14 -3.31
CA ALA A 119 -16.20 10.95 -2.18
C ALA A 119 -15.64 12.38 -2.30
N VAL A 120 -16.26 13.22 -3.10
CA VAL A 120 -15.76 14.54 -3.51
C VAL A 120 -16.49 15.72 -2.87
N GLY A 121 -17.62 15.50 -2.23
CA GLY A 121 -18.39 16.50 -1.48
C GLY A 121 -17.77 16.80 -0.10
N ASP A 122 -18.20 17.90 0.53
CA ASP A 122 -17.69 18.28 1.86
C ASP A 122 -18.13 17.29 2.96
N ALA A 123 -19.25 16.59 2.74
CA ALA A 123 -19.76 15.50 3.59
C ALA A 123 -19.45 14.11 3.04
N GLY A 124 -18.48 13.95 2.11
CA GLY A 124 -18.18 12.68 1.47
C GLY A 124 -19.20 12.23 0.42
N GLU A 125 -19.96 13.15 -0.12
CA GLU A 125 -20.95 12.88 -1.16
C GLU A 125 -20.29 12.30 -2.41
N GLN A 126 -20.87 11.21 -2.93
CA GLN A 126 -20.40 10.57 -4.14
C GLN A 126 -20.71 11.44 -5.36
N GLY A 127 -19.73 11.63 -6.22
CA GLY A 127 -19.90 12.44 -7.41
C GLY A 127 -18.63 12.61 -8.25
N GLU A 128 -18.71 13.50 -9.21
CA GLU A 128 -17.59 13.89 -10.06
C GLU A 128 -17.30 15.38 -9.88
N ARG A 129 -16.02 15.74 -9.79
CA ARG A 129 -15.60 17.13 -9.60
C ARG A 129 -14.29 17.42 -10.34
N ALA A 130 -14.23 18.56 -11.02
CA ALA A 130 -13.01 19.07 -11.63
C ALA A 130 -12.13 19.77 -10.58
N ILE A 131 -10.83 19.49 -10.62
CA ILE A 131 -9.78 20.16 -9.84
C ILE A 131 -8.80 20.78 -10.83
N ARG A 132 -8.68 22.10 -10.82
CA ARG A 132 -7.67 22.84 -11.57
C ARG A 132 -6.48 23.13 -10.66
N ALA A 133 -5.27 22.81 -11.13
CA ALA A 133 -4.04 23.03 -10.38
C ALA A 133 -2.95 23.70 -11.22
N GLU A 134 -2.12 24.50 -10.57
CA GLU A 134 -0.94 25.08 -11.23
C GLU A 134 0.13 24.01 -11.47
N ARG A 135 0.26 23.08 -10.52
CA ARG A 135 1.23 21.96 -10.57
C ARG A 135 0.53 20.67 -10.19
N ILE A 136 0.78 19.62 -10.97
CA ILE A 136 0.23 18.30 -10.73
C ILE A 136 1.38 17.30 -10.58
N PHE A 137 1.36 16.54 -9.49
CA PHE A 137 2.34 15.51 -9.15
C PHE A 137 1.70 14.13 -9.25
N ILE A 138 2.23 13.28 -10.14
CA ILE A 138 1.76 11.91 -10.34
C ILE A 138 2.57 11.00 -9.42
N ASN A 139 1.92 10.45 -8.40
CA ASN A 139 2.52 9.56 -7.39
C ASN A 139 1.67 8.29 -7.21
N THR A 140 1.13 7.77 -8.31
CA THR A 140 0.17 6.65 -8.34
C THR A 140 0.80 5.29 -8.03
N GLY A 141 2.13 5.21 -7.94
CA GLY A 141 2.85 3.98 -7.61
C GLY A 141 2.90 2.97 -8.75
N SER A 142 2.93 1.69 -8.40
CA SER A 142 3.03 0.57 -9.33
C SER A 142 2.20 -0.61 -8.84
N LEU A 143 1.83 -1.47 -9.77
CA LEU A 143 1.17 -2.75 -9.51
C LEU A 143 2.09 -3.91 -9.89
N PRO A 144 1.97 -5.09 -9.26
CA PRO A 144 2.63 -6.29 -9.71
C PRO A 144 2.23 -6.64 -11.14
N VAL A 145 3.21 -7.00 -11.96
CA VAL A 145 2.96 -7.51 -13.31
C VAL A 145 2.68 -8.99 -13.21
N VAL A 146 1.48 -9.41 -13.61
CA VAL A 146 1.11 -10.82 -13.71
C VAL A 146 1.53 -11.33 -15.08
N PRO A 147 2.45 -12.31 -15.18
CA PRO A 147 2.89 -12.85 -16.48
C PRO A 147 1.75 -13.64 -17.13
N LYS A 148 1.71 -13.63 -18.47
CA LYS A 148 0.72 -14.38 -19.25
C LYS A 148 1.12 -15.87 -19.33
N ILE A 149 0.93 -16.60 -18.25
CA ILE A 149 1.22 -18.04 -18.14
C ILE A 149 -0.10 -18.78 -17.98
N PRO A 150 -0.33 -19.89 -18.70
CA PRO A 150 -1.53 -20.71 -18.52
C PRO A 150 -1.72 -21.14 -17.07
N GLY A 151 -2.91 -20.91 -16.51
CA GLY A 151 -3.23 -21.26 -15.12
C GLY A 151 -2.85 -20.22 -14.08
N VAL A 152 -2.35 -19.03 -14.47
CA VAL A 152 -1.96 -17.95 -13.53
C VAL A 152 -3.14 -17.42 -12.71
N ASP A 153 -4.37 -17.59 -13.19
CA ASP A 153 -5.60 -17.17 -12.48
C ASP A 153 -6.10 -18.24 -11.49
N GLY A 154 -5.31 -19.30 -11.26
CA GLY A 154 -5.67 -20.36 -10.32
C GLY A 154 -5.76 -19.87 -8.88
N PRO A 155 -6.67 -20.45 -8.05
CA PRO A 155 -6.96 -19.96 -6.70
C PRO A 155 -5.80 -20.10 -5.70
N ARG A 156 -4.73 -20.78 -6.08
CA ARG A 156 -3.51 -20.94 -5.28
C ARG A 156 -2.33 -20.14 -5.81
N ILE A 157 -2.58 -19.27 -6.81
CA ILE A 157 -1.57 -18.38 -7.37
C ILE A 157 -1.76 -17.01 -6.74
N HIS A 158 -0.69 -16.44 -6.25
CA HIS A 158 -0.68 -15.17 -5.55
C HIS A 158 0.45 -14.30 -6.05
N ASP A 159 0.19 -13.02 -6.23
CA ASP A 159 1.22 -12.01 -6.37
C ASP A 159 1.80 -11.61 -4.98
N SER A 160 2.72 -10.65 -4.96
CA SER A 160 3.33 -10.16 -3.72
C SER A 160 2.32 -9.59 -2.71
N THR A 161 1.21 -9.05 -3.16
CA THR A 161 0.13 -8.53 -2.30
C THR A 161 -0.69 -9.67 -1.71
N GLY A 162 -1.07 -10.64 -2.54
CA GLY A 162 -1.85 -11.81 -2.14
C GLY A 162 -1.11 -12.66 -1.12
N VAL A 163 0.21 -12.86 -1.30
CA VAL A 163 1.05 -13.59 -0.35
C VAL A 163 1.08 -12.95 1.04
N LEU A 164 1.06 -11.62 1.13
CA LEU A 164 0.98 -10.90 2.41
C LEU A 164 -0.40 -11.00 3.09
N SER A 165 -1.39 -11.57 2.41
CA SER A 165 -2.78 -11.68 2.88
C SER A 165 -3.23 -13.12 3.08
N LEU A 166 -2.32 -14.10 3.02
CA LEU A 166 -2.65 -15.51 3.24
C LEU A 166 -3.22 -15.72 4.63
N GLU A 167 -4.35 -16.44 4.72
CA GLU A 167 -5.01 -16.75 5.99
C GLU A 167 -4.39 -17.97 6.69
N ALA A 168 -3.88 -18.93 5.92
CA ALA A 168 -3.29 -20.14 6.43
C ALA A 168 -1.79 -20.25 6.08
N HIS A 169 -1.01 -20.85 6.99
CA HIS A 169 0.40 -21.14 6.78
C HIS A 169 0.58 -22.17 5.64
N PRO A 170 1.24 -21.83 4.53
CA PRO A 170 1.49 -22.77 3.46
C PRO A 170 2.61 -23.73 3.84
N ARG A 171 2.36 -25.04 3.73
CA ARG A 171 3.39 -26.06 3.97
C ARG A 171 4.48 -26.06 2.89
N ARG A 172 4.08 -25.77 1.64
CA ARG A 172 4.98 -25.69 0.47
C ARG A 172 4.65 -24.46 -0.34
N MET A 173 5.68 -23.81 -0.86
CA MET A 173 5.56 -22.62 -1.71
C MET A 173 6.56 -22.71 -2.86
N VAL A 174 6.10 -22.45 -4.07
CA VAL A 174 6.95 -22.23 -5.24
C VAL A 174 6.90 -20.76 -5.60
N ILE A 175 8.08 -20.14 -5.71
CA ILE A 175 8.23 -18.75 -6.10
C ILE A 175 8.82 -18.70 -7.51
N VAL A 176 8.09 -18.06 -8.42
CA VAL A 176 8.54 -17.86 -9.78
C VAL A 176 9.26 -16.53 -9.87
N GLY A 177 10.58 -16.58 -10.05
CA GLY A 177 11.46 -15.42 -10.14
C GLY A 177 12.33 -15.21 -8.90
N GLY A 178 13.65 -15.20 -9.10
CA GLY A 178 14.68 -14.95 -8.07
C GLY A 178 15.02 -13.47 -7.87
N GLY A 179 14.10 -12.53 -8.16
CA GLY A 179 14.27 -11.12 -7.85
C GLY A 179 14.22 -10.82 -6.35
N TYR A 180 14.58 -9.59 -5.94
CA TYR A 180 14.69 -9.23 -4.52
C TYR A 180 13.40 -9.47 -3.71
N ILE A 181 12.22 -9.23 -4.29
CA ILE A 181 10.93 -9.51 -3.65
C ILE A 181 10.74 -11.02 -3.44
N GLY A 182 10.99 -11.83 -4.48
CA GLY A 182 10.85 -13.28 -4.41
C GLY A 182 11.79 -13.90 -3.36
N LEU A 183 13.05 -13.45 -3.31
CA LEU A 183 14.02 -13.90 -2.31
C LEU A 183 13.62 -13.47 -0.89
N GLU A 184 13.14 -12.25 -0.69
CA GLU A 184 12.65 -11.79 0.61
C GLU A 184 11.50 -12.67 1.12
N PHE A 185 10.53 -13.00 0.26
CA PHE A 185 9.45 -13.93 0.60
C PHE A 185 9.96 -15.35 0.85
N ALA A 186 10.95 -15.82 0.08
CA ALA A 186 11.54 -17.12 0.29
C ALA A 186 12.15 -17.25 1.70
N PHE A 187 12.95 -16.28 2.12
CA PHE A 187 13.52 -16.24 3.47
C PHE A 187 12.45 -16.14 4.55
N MET A 188 11.48 -15.26 4.36
CA MET A 188 10.39 -15.04 5.30
C MET A 188 9.56 -16.31 5.53
N TYR A 189 9.09 -16.96 4.47
CA TYR A 189 8.28 -18.17 4.60
C TYR A 189 9.08 -19.37 5.06
N ARG A 190 10.34 -19.47 4.64
CA ARG A 190 11.27 -20.50 5.16
C ARG A 190 11.46 -20.36 6.67
N ALA A 191 11.54 -19.15 7.21
CA ALA A 191 11.65 -18.91 8.65
C ALA A 191 10.40 -19.39 9.41
N PHE A 192 9.21 -19.34 8.82
CA PHE A 192 7.99 -19.97 9.38
C PHE A 192 7.95 -21.49 9.22
N GLY A 193 8.89 -22.10 8.48
CA GLY A 193 8.96 -23.55 8.28
C GLY A 193 8.29 -24.05 7.01
N THR A 194 7.92 -23.15 6.09
CA THR A 194 7.47 -23.51 4.74
C THR A 194 8.62 -24.13 3.94
N GLU A 195 8.34 -25.21 3.21
CA GLU A 195 9.24 -25.74 2.18
C GLU A 195 9.16 -24.85 0.96
N VAL A 196 10.25 -24.11 0.65
CA VAL A 196 10.26 -23.11 -0.42
C VAL A 196 11.15 -23.55 -1.57
N THR A 197 10.62 -23.47 -2.78
CA THR A 197 11.37 -23.64 -4.03
C THR A 197 11.31 -22.33 -4.83
N VAL A 198 12.46 -21.87 -5.32
CA VAL A 198 12.56 -20.69 -6.21
C VAL A 198 12.98 -21.19 -7.60
N ILE A 199 12.26 -20.75 -8.64
CA ILE A 199 12.52 -21.13 -10.05
C ILE A 199 12.65 -19.92 -10.94
#